data_dfc95c4617b09e3d321ee8e59d25964e
#
_entry.id   dfc95c4617b09e3d321ee8e59d25964e
#
_cell.length_a   1.000
_cell.length_b   1.000
_cell.length_c   1.000
_cell.angle_alpha   90.00
_cell.angle_beta   90.00
_cell.angle_gamma   90.00
#
_symmetry.space_group_name_H-M   'P 1'
#
loop_
_entity.id
_entity.type
_entity.pdbx_description
1 polymer ?
#
loop_
_entity_poly.entity_id
_entity_poly.type
_entity_poly.pdbx_seq_one_letter_code
_entity_poly.pdbx_strand_id
1 'polypeptide(L)'
;VDKHGVTLMCGAPAVANAIVDASHQFDSGVPGRGTVRMVVAGAPPPSKTIERVETELGWQFHQIYGLTETSPVLTINSPRIETDHLTPAERSVVLSAAGAPTIGTQISTSSSGEVLARSNTVMDGYWNQPDATDAAIMDGYFHTGDGGGIGDGHVLTISDRKKDVIISGGENVSSIEVEDALFSHPDVTEVAVIGIPDDKWGELVLGLVVKTSD
;
A
#
# COMPACT_ATOMS: atom_id res chain seq x y z
N VAL A 1 1.12 19.61 -14.64
CA VAL A 1 2.54 19.30 -14.42
C VAL A 1 3.38 20.40 -15.07
N ASP A 2 3.55 20.41 -16.38
CA ASP A 2 4.50 21.30 -17.07
C ASP A 2 4.24 22.80 -16.84
N LYS A 3 2.97 23.22 -16.90
CA LYS A 3 2.58 24.63 -16.68
C LYS A 3 3.10 25.21 -15.35
N HIS A 4 3.25 24.38 -14.33
CA HIS A 4 3.61 24.81 -12.96
C HIS A 4 4.91 24.16 -12.45
N GLY A 5 5.64 23.44 -13.29
CA GLY A 5 6.88 22.77 -12.92
C GLY A 5 6.72 21.76 -11.78
N VAL A 6 5.59 21.01 -11.77
CA VAL A 6 5.32 20.03 -10.72
C VAL A 6 6.31 18.88 -10.80
N THR A 7 7.03 18.62 -9.71
CA THR A 7 8.03 17.56 -9.59
C THR A 7 7.69 16.52 -8.51
N LEU A 8 6.66 16.80 -7.71
CA LEU A 8 6.17 15.88 -6.65
C LEU A 8 4.65 15.89 -6.65
N MET A 9 4.07 14.70 -6.60
CA MET A 9 2.64 14.49 -6.50
C MET A 9 2.36 13.41 -5.46
N CYS A 10 1.30 13.61 -4.65
CA CYS A 10 0.85 12.63 -3.67
C CYS A 10 -0.58 12.21 -3.99
N GLY A 11 -0.89 10.92 -3.77
CA GLY A 11 -2.24 10.41 -3.98
C GLY A 11 -2.45 9.00 -3.46
N ALA A 12 -3.69 8.53 -3.53
CA ALA A 12 -4.03 7.13 -3.28
C ALA A 12 -3.81 6.29 -4.56
N PRO A 13 -3.78 4.94 -4.48
CA PRO A 13 -3.64 4.08 -5.66
C PRO A 13 -4.67 4.36 -6.76
N ALA A 14 -5.93 4.62 -6.40
CA ALA A 14 -6.98 4.98 -7.35
C ALA A 14 -6.67 6.28 -8.13
N VAL A 15 -6.03 7.26 -7.48
CA VAL A 15 -5.61 8.50 -8.14
C VAL A 15 -4.47 8.21 -9.13
N ALA A 16 -3.53 7.32 -8.77
CA ALA A 16 -2.47 6.89 -9.66
C ALA A 16 -3.03 6.27 -10.94
N ASN A 17 -3.96 5.31 -10.79
CA ASN A 17 -4.62 4.67 -11.93
C ASN A 17 -5.38 5.67 -12.80
N ALA A 18 -6.17 6.57 -12.20
CA ALA A 18 -6.89 7.59 -12.95
C ALA A 18 -5.96 8.52 -13.78
N ILE A 19 -4.77 8.84 -13.26
CA ILE A 19 -3.78 9.64 -13.99
C ILE A 19 -3.17 8.83 -15.13
N VAL A 20 -2.84 7.56 -14.89
CA VAL A 20 -2.34 6.66 -15.94
C VAL A 20 -3.35 6.54 -17.08
N ASP A 21 -4.62 6.28 -16.76
CA ASP A 21 -5.68 6.15 -17.75
C ASP A 21 -5.90 7.47 -18.54
N ALA A 22 -5.89 8.60 -17.82
CA ALA A 22 -5.99 9.92 -18.47
C ALA A 22 -4.77 10.24 -19.36
N SER A 23 -3.61 9.67 -19.08
CA SER A 23 -2.39 9.93 -19.86
C SER A 23 -2.48 9.44 -21.30
N HIS A 24 -3.29 8.43 -21.56
CA HIS A 24 -3.52 7.89 -22.91
C HIS A 24 -4.17 8.92 -23.88
N GLN A 25 -4.69 10.03 -23.35
CA GLN A 25 -5.29 11.09 -24.16
C GLN A 25 -4.26 12.12 -24.65
N PHE A 26 -2.98 11.99 -24.27
CA PHE A 26 -1.92 12.95 -24.65
C PHE A 26 -1.09 12.44 -25.83
N ASP A 27 -1.36 12.96 -27.02
CA ASP A 27 -0.59 12.64 -28.23
C ASP A 27 0.86 13.17 -28.20
N SER A 28 1.11 14.23 -27.41
CA SER A 28 2.42 14.91 -27.31
C SER A 28 3.38 14.32 -26.27
N GLY A 29 3.02 13.19 -25.67
CA GLY A 29 3.77 12.55 -24.59
C GLY A 29 3.30 12.99 -23.20
N VAL A 30 3.67 12.20 -22.19
CA VAL A 30 3.22 12.40 -20.80
C VAL A 30 3.99 13.54 -20.16
N PRO A 31 3.31 14.57 -19.61
CA PRO A 31 3.94 15.66 -18.90
C PRO A 31 4.77 15.16 -17.70
N GLY A 32 5.94 15.77 -17.47
CA GLY A 32 6.80 15.45 -16.33
C GLY A 32 7.51 14.09 -16.38
N ARG A 33 7.54 13.43 -17.55
CA ARG A 33 8.28 12.18 -17.73
C ARG A 33 9.75 12.34 -17.31
N GLY A 34 10.23 11.44 -16.46
CA GLY A 34 11.59 11.46 -15.90
C GLY A 34 11.86 12.51 -14.80
N THR A 35 10.87 13.35 -14.46
CA THR A 35 11.05 14.42 -13.45
C THR A 35 10.08 14.35 -12.28
N VAL A 36 8.89 13.79 -12.47
CA VAL A 36 7.87 13.70 -11.42
C VAL A 36 8.11 12.48 -10.55
N ARG A 37 8.01 12.69 -9.25
CA ARG A 37 7.93 11.65 -8.22
C ARG A 37 6.51 11.54 -7.74
N MET A 38 5.94 10.35 -7.83
CA MET A 38 4.60 10.05 -7.33
C MET A 38 4.69 9.30 -6.01
N VAL A 39 4.20 9.89 -4.94
CA VAL A 39 4.11 9.29 -3.62
C VAL A 39 2.70 8.76 -3.41
N VAL A 40 2.59 7.47 -3.17
CA VAL A 40 1.29 6.80 -2.96
C VAL A 40 1.16 6.33 -1.52
N ALA A 41 -0.02 6.57 -0.95
CA ALA A 41 -0.37 6.23 0.42
C ALA A 41 -1.86 5.91 0.57
N GLY A 42 -2.24 5.43 1.76
CA GLY A 42 -3.63 5.20 2.17
C GLY A 42 -4.14 3.78 1.93
N ALA A 43 -3.55 3.06 1.01
CA ALA A 43 -3.74 1.62 0.81
C ALA A 43 -2.48 1.03 0.15
N PRO A 44 -2.20 -0.27 0.28
CA PRO A 44 -1.17 -0.94 -0.49
C PRO A 44 -1.48 -0.84 -1.99
N PRO A 45 -0.56 -0.30 -2.81
CA PRO A 45 -0.78 -0.22 -4.25
C PRO A 45 -0.56 -1.59 -4.90
N PRO A 46 -1.45 -2.02 -5.81
CA PRO A 46 -1.18 -3.19 -6.64
C PRO A 46 0.13 -3.03 -7.42
N SER A 47 0.89 -4.11 -7.55
CA SER A 47 2.16 -4.11 -8.28
C SER A 47 1.99 -3.62 -9.73
N LYS A 48 0.86 -3.98 -10.36
CA LYS A 48 0.49 -3.50 -11.70
C LYS A 48 0.32 -1.99 -11.79
N THR A 49 -0.25 -1.34 -10.78
CA THR A 49 -0.36 0.12 -10.73
C THR A 49 1.02 0.77 -10.70
N ILE A 50 1.95 0.21 -9.91
CA ILE A 50 3.33 0.70 -9.82
C ILE A 50 4.03 0.57 -11.17
N GLU A 51 3.96 -0.60 -11.80
CA GLU A 51 4.53 -0.86 -13.11
C GLU A 51 4.02 0.15 -14.16
N ARG A 52 2.71 0.42 -14.17
CA ARG A 52 2.08 1.37 -15.09
C ARG A 52 2.55 2.80 -14.85
N VAL A 53 2.68 3.25 -13.62
CA VAL A 53 3.23 4.58 -13.31
C VAL A 53 4.64 4.74 -13.85
N GLU A 54 5.50 3.72 -13.69
CA GLU A 54 6.87 3.79 -14.17
C GLU A 54 6.97 3.68 -15.71
N THR A 55 6.18 2.80 -16.33
CA THR A 55 6.29 2.53 -17.78
C THR A 55 5.48 3.51 -18.63
N GLU A 56 4.24 3.77 -18.28
CA GLU A 56 3.33 4.60 -19.06
C GLU A 56 3.55 6.10 -18.77
N LEU A 57 3.63 6.52 -17.50
CA LEU A 57 3.93 7.91 -17.17
C LEU A 57 5.43 8.23 -17.23
N GLY A 58 6.30 7.26 -16.98
CA GLY A 58 7.73 7.47 -16.79
C GLY A 58 8.04 8.30 -15.55
N TRP A 59 7.18 8.23 -14.54
CA TRP A 59 7.36 8.88 -13.24
C TRP A 59 8.01 7.91 -12.26
N GLN A 60 8.76 8.44 -11.27
CA GLN A 60 9.28 7.62 -10.20
C GLN A 60 8.17 7.31 -9.19
N PHE A 61 8.04 6.05 -8.81
CA PHE A 61 7.06 5.62 -7.83
C PHE A 61 7.68 5.53 -6.44
N HIS A 62 6.99 6.06 -5.44
CA HIS A 62 7.35 5.95 -4.03
C HIS A 62 6.11 5.55 -3.24
N GLN A 63 6.25 4.59 -2.33
CA GLN A 63 5.20 4.23 -1.39
C GLN A 63 5.55 4.73 0.00
N ILE A 64 4.55 5.20 0.73
CA ILE A 64 4.66 5.46 2.17
C ILE A 64 3.55 4.70 2.90
N TYR A 65 3.89 4.19 4.07
CA TYR A 65 2.94 3.59 5.00
C TYR A 65 2.93 4.35 6.31
N GLY A 66 1.75 4.46 6.86
CA GLY A 66 1.46 5.03 8.17
C GLY A 66 -0.02 5.40 8.26
N LEU A 67 -0.40 5.97 9.40
CA LEU A 67 -1.76 6.28 9.78
C LEU A 67 -1.86 7.74 10.22
N THR A 68 -3.06 8.27 10.35
CA THR A 68 -3.30 9.61 10.92
C THR A 68 -2.65 9.72 12.30
N GLU A 69 -2.72 8.67 13.08
CA GLU A 69 -2.15 8.50 14.41
C GLU A 69 -0.62 8.54 14.43
N THR A 70 0.03 8.49 13.28
CA THR A 70 1.50 8.49 13.15
C THR A 70 2.05 9.68 12.34
N SER A 71 1.21 10.65 12.02
CA SER A 71 1.51 12.00 11.44
C SER A 71 2.30 12.06 10.12
N PRO A 72 1.96 11.39 9.05
CA PRO A 72 1.33 10.10 8.84
C PRO A 72 2.34 8.98 8.49
N VAL A 73 3.66 9.26 8.46
CA VAL A 73 4.67 8.40 7.81
C VAL A 73 5.47 7.58 8.81
N LEU A 74 5.34 6.27 8.73
CA LEU A 74 6.17 5.31 9.48
C LEU A 74 7.27 4.72 8.61
N THR A 75 6.95 4.32 7.37
CA THR A 75 7.91 3.69 6.46
C THR A 75 7.85 4.30 5.08
N ILE A 76 8.93 4.17 4.32
CA ILE A 76 9.04 4.61 2.92
C ILE A 76 9.66 3.49 2.10
N ASN A 77 9.10 3.23 0.93
CA ASN A 77 9.70 2.46 -0.13
C ASN A 77 9.95 3.33 -1.36
N SER A 78 11.14 3.28 -1.87
CA SER A 78 11.59 4.12 -2.98
C SER A 78 12.50 3.33 -3.91
N PRO A 79 12.57 3.65 -5.20
CA PRO A 79 13.57 3.07 -6.10
C PRO A 79 14.98 3.22 -5.52
N ARG A 80 15.79 2.17 -5.61
CA ARG A 80 17.18 2.10 -5.12
C ARG A 80 18.09 1.61 -6.23
N ILE A 81 19.34 2.01 -6.19
CA ILE A 81 20.37 1.58 -7.16
C ILE A 81 20.45 0.06 -7.26
N GLU A 82 20.25 -0.64 -6.13
CA GLU A 82 20.26 -2.09 -6.07
C GLU A 82 19.14 -2.74 -6.89
N THR A 83 18.08 -1.99 -7.23
CA THR A 83 16.94 -2.45 -8.02
C THR A 83 16.95 -1.97 -9.47
N ASP A 84 17.94 -1.20 -9.89
CA ASP A 84 18.02 -0.63 -11.24
C ASP A 84 18.20 -1.70 -12.34
N HIS A 85 18.73 -2.87 -11.98
CA HIS A 85 18.89 -3.99 -12.88
C HIS A 85 17.61 -4.79 -13.12
N LEU A 86 16.56 -4.59 -12.30
CA LEU A 86 15.28 -5.28 -12.41
C LEU A 86 14.44 -4.72 -13.56
N THR A 87 13.65 -5.57 -14.18
CA THR A 87 12.59 -5.13 -15.09
C THR A 87 11.55 -4.31 -14.34
N PRO A 88 10.76 -3.45 -15.01
CA PRO A 88 9.69 -2.71 -14.35
C PRO A 88 8.71 -3.60 -13.57
N ALA A 89 8.36 -4.77 -14.12
CA ALA A 89 7.49 -5.74 -13.45
C ALA A 89 8.11 -6.30 -12.16
N GLU A 90 9.38 -6.71 -12.18
CA GLU A 90 10.08 -7.20 -10.99
C GLU A 90 10.26 -6.09 -9.95
N ARG A 91 10.61 -4.87 -10.39
CA ARG A 91 10.77 -3.72 -9.50
C ARG A 91 9.46 -3.31 -8.85
N SER A 92 8.33 -3.40 -9.57
CA SER A 92 7.01 -3.08 -9.01
C SER A 92 6.64 -3.99 -7.84
N VAL A 93 7.01 -5.28 -7.88
CA VAL A 93 6.83 -6.20 -6.75
C VAL A 93 7.67 -5.78 -5.54
N VAL A 94 8.92 -5.33 -5.75
CA VAL A 94 9.74 -4.82 -4.65
C VAL A 94 9.16 -3.53 -4.08
N LEU A 95 8.63 -2.65 -4.92
CA LEU A 95 8.07 -1.35 -4.52
C LEU A 95 6.66 -1.46 -3.91
N SER A 96 5.96 -2.60 -4.06
CA SER A 96 4.66 -2.81 -3.42
C SER A 96 4.74 -3.06 -1.90
N ALA A 97 5.92 -3.39 -1.38
CA ALA A 97 6.14 -3.46 0.06
C ALA A 97 6.04 -2.08 0.71
N ALA A 98 5.62 -2.03 1.98
CA ALA A 98 5.50 -0.78 2.73
C ALA A 98 6.85 -0.06 2.96
N GLY A 99 7.96 -0.79 2.87
CA GLY A 99 9.31 -0.22 2.87
C GLY A 99 10.00 -0.22 4.22
N ALA A 100 11.06 0.57 4.32
CA ALA A 100 11.90 0.65 5.51
C ALA A 100 11.43 1.78 6.45
N PRO A 101 11.64 1.63 7.78
CA PRO A 101 11.30 2.67 8.76
C PRO A 101 11.99 4.00 8.46
N THR A 102 11.27 5.10 8.67
CA THR A 102 11.84 6.45 8.61
C THR A 102 12.78 6.70 9.81
N ILE A 103 13.62 7.73 9.69
CA ILE A 103 14.55 8.11 10.78
C ILE A 103 13.76 8.39 12.07
N GLY A 104 14.15 7.75 13.15
CA GLY A 104 13.49 7.89 14.47
C GLY A 104 12.27 7.01 14.66
N THR A 105 11.94 6.16 13.69
CA THR A 105 10.84 5.17 13.78
C THR A 105 11.38 3.77 14.05
N GLN A 106 10.76 3.08 14.99
CA GLN A 106 10.97 1.66 15.27
C GLN A 106 9.70 0.91 14.88
N ILE A 107 9.87 -0.13 14.07
CA ILE A 107 8.79 -1.04 13.67
C ILE A 107 9.12 -2.43 14.20
N SER A 108 8.13 -3.09 14.74
CA SER A 108 8.19 -4.51 15.11
C SER A 108 6.86 -5.18 14.82
N THR A 109 6.79 -6.49 15.04
CA THR A 109 5.52 -7.24 14.95
C THR A 109 5.24 -7.93 16.26
N SER A 110 3.98 -7.96 16.66
CA SER A 110 3.53 -8.75 17.81
C SER A 110 3.56 -10.25 17.50
N SER A 111 3.38 -11.09 18.52
CA SER A 111 3.26 -12.54 18.33
C SER A 111 2.07 -12.96 17.45
N SER A 112 1.07 -12.08 17.30
CA SER A 112 -0.09 -12.29 16.39
C SER A 112 0.10 -11.66 15.02
N GLY A 113 1.32 -11.19 14.68
CA GLY A 113 1.61 -10.59 13.39
C GLY A 113 1.12 -9.14 13.21
N GLU A 114 0.68 -8.47 14.28
CA GLU A 114 0.31 -7.06 14.21
C GLU A 114 1.54 -6.17 14.12
N VAL A 115 1.51 -5.17 13.24
CA VAL A 115 2.54 -4.16 13.14
C VAL A 115 2.48 -3.20 14.33
N LEU A 116 3.59 -3.07 15.03
CA LEU A 116 3.77 -2.18 16.16
C LEU A 116 4.74 -1.06 15.81
N ALA A 117 4.37 0.17 16.15
CA ALA A 117 5.17 1.34 15.82
C ALA A 117 5.55 2.14 17.07
N ARG A 118 6.80 2.61 17.12
CA ARG A 118 7.27 3.59 18.09
C ARG A 118 8.01 4.69 17.36
N SER A 119 7.52 5.92 17.51
CA SER A 119 8.10 7.10 16.85
C SER A 119 7.70 8.36 17.61
N ASN A 120 8.47 9.42 17.45
CA ASN A 120 8.09 10.77 17.92
C ASN A 120 6.94 11.40 17.12
N THR A 121 6.48 10.75 16.07
CA THR A 121 5.33 11.16 15.25
C THR A 121 4.04 10.45 15.64
N VAL A 122 4.09 9.49 16.56
CA VAL A 122 2.89 8.86 17.13
C VAL A 122 2.12 9.88 17.95
N MET A 123 0.80 9.89 17.83
CA MET A 123 -0.09 10.77 18.57
C MET A 123 0.06 10.59 20.09
N ASP A 124 -0.27 11.63 20.87
CA ASP A 124 -0.37 11.53 22.32
C ASP A 124 -1.65 10.76 22.77
N GLY A 125 -2.68 10.74 21.93
CA GLY A 125 -3.92 10.02 22.18
C GLY A 125 -5.11 10.56 21.40
N TYR A 126 -6.23 9.85 21.53
CA TYR A 126 -7.52 10.24 20.96
C TYR A 126 -8.23 11.28 21.82
N TRP A 127 -8.76 12.32 21.20
CA TRP A 127 -9.45 13.40 21.92
C TRP A 127 -10.64 12.90 22.73
N ASN A 128 -10.63 13.16 24.03
CA ASN A 128 -11.67 12.72 25.00
C ASN A 128 -11.97 11.20 25.00
N GLN A 129 -10.99 10.37 24.61
CA GLN A 129 -11.13 8.91 24.58
C GLN A 129 -9.93 8.23 25.26
N PRO A 130 -9.77 8.32 26.58
CA PRO A 130 -8.63 7.73 27.27
C PRO A 130 -8.58 6.20 27.12
N ASP A 131 -9.70 5.51 27.25
CA ASP A 131 -9.74 4.04 27.12
C ASP A 131 -9.30 3.56 25.72
N ALA A 132 -9.71 4.29 24.65
CA ALA A 132 -9.27 3.99 23.29
C ALA A 132 -7.77 4.31 23.10
N THR A 133 -7.27 5.35 23.77
CA THR A 133 -5.85 5.70 23.75
C THR A 133 -5.02 4.61 24.43
N ASP A 134 -5.43 4.17 25.63
CA ASP A 134 -4.74 3.12 26.39
C ASP A 134 -4.75 1.78 25.64
N ALA A 135 -5.83 1.49 24.91
CA ALA A 135 -5.91 0.30 24.07
C ALA A 135 -5.02 0.38 22.79
N ALA A 136 -4.82 1.59 22.26
CA ALA A 136 -4.01 1.80 21.06
C ALA A 136 -2.51 1.96 21.35
N ILE A 137 -2.15 2.46 22.54
CA ILE A 137 -0.75 2.69 22.94
C ILE A 137 -0.44 1.83 24.16
N MET A 138 0.21 0.70 23.94
CA MET A 138 0.57 -0.24 25.01
C MET A 138 2.08 -0.51 25.00
N ASP A 139 2.69 -0.64 26.16
CA ASP A 139 4.12 -0.96 26.35
C ASP A 139 5.07 -0.03 25.55
N GLY A 140 4.63 1.21 25.33
CA GLY A 140 5.38 2.22 24.57
C GLY A 140 5.34 2.05 23.06
N TYR A 141 4.46 1.21 22.55
CA TYR A 141 4.19 1.03 21.11
C TYR A 141 2.74 1.39 20.77
N PHE A 142 2.59 2.00 19.62
CA PHE A 142 1.28 2.16 18.98
C PHE A 142 0.94 0.88 18.22
N HIS A 143 -0.22 0.32 18.50
CA HIS A 143 -0.82 -0.84 17.86
C HIS A 143 -1.59 -0.38 16.62
N THR A 144 -1.06 -0.68 15.43
CA THR A 144 -1.60 -0.12 14.18
C THR A 144 -2.92 -0.75 13.75
N GLY A 145 -3.21 -1.96 14.23
CA GLY A 145 -4.34 -2.77 13.77
C GLY A 145 -4.08 -3.43 12.40
N ASP A 146 -2.92 -3.17 11.77
CA ASP A 146 -2.54 -3.76 10.50
C ASP A 146 -1.68 -5.01 10.74
N GLY A 147 -1.93 -6.06 9.99
CA GLY A 147 -1.09 -7.25 9.93
C GLY A 147 0.09 -7.03 8.99
N GLY A 148 1.22 -7.65 9.28
CA GLY A 148 2.39 -7.56 8.42
C GLY A 148 3.59 -8.34 8.91
N GLY A 149 4.64 -8.32 8.11
CA GLY A 149 5.92 -8.99 8.38
C GLY A 149 7.11 -8.10 8.05
N ILE A 150 8.20 -8.33 8.73
CA ILE A 150 9.47 -7.64 8.46
C ILE A 150 10.40 -8.64 7.82
N GLY A 151 10.73 -8.40 6.56
CA GLY A 151 11.65 -9.21 5.78
C GLY A 151 13.11 -8.73 5.87
N ASP A 152 13.92 -9.26 4.96
CA ASP A 152 15.32 -8.90 4.84
C ASP A 152 15.50 -7.38 4.60
N GLY A 153 16.57 -6.81 5.16
CA GLY A 153 16.83 -5.38 5.07
C GLY A 153 15.85 -4.49 5.85
N HIS A 154 15.14 -5.06 6.82
CA HIS A 154 14.11 -4.36 7.62
C HIS A 154 12.95 -3.77 6.79
N VAL A 155 12.62 -4.40 5.67
CA VAL A 155 11.50 -4.00 4.82
C VAL A 155 10.19 -4.55 5.40
N LEU A 156 9.25 -3.65 5.69
CA LEU A 156 7.90 -4.00 6.13
C LEU A 156 7.03 -4.34 4.91
N THR A 157 6.29 -5.44 5.02
CA THR A 157 5.19 -5.78 4.12
C THR A 157 3.90 -5.81 4.92
N ILE A 158 2.87 -5.13 4.45
CA ILE A 158 1.52 -5.17 5.04
C ILE A 158 0.75 -6.28 4.36
N SER A 159 0.11 -7.13 5.14
CA SER A 159 -0.74 -8.20 4.61
C SER A 159 -2.20 -7.78 4.55
N ASP A 160 -2.76 -7.33 5.67
CA ASP A 160 -4.16 -6.87 5.75
C ASP A 160 -4.40 -6.17 7.09
N ARG A 161 -5.57 -5.55 7.28
CA ARG A 161 -6.02 -5.18 8.60
C ARG A 161 -6.46 -6.43 9.35
N LYS A 162 -6.10 -6.53 10.63
CA LYS A 162 -6.48 -7.70 11.46
C LYS A 162 -7.98 -7.99 11.47
N LYS A 163 -8.81 -6.94 11.37
CA LYS A 163 -10.27 -7.07 11.33
C LYS A 163 -10.82 -7.44 9.94
N ASP A 164 -10.02 -7.30 8.91
CA ASP A 164 -10.43 -7.47 7.51
C ASP A 164 -9.83 -8.77 6.90
N VAL A 165 -8.99 -9.49 7.66
CA VAL A 165 -8.47 -10.82 7.27
C VAL A 165 -9.63 -11.79 7.12
N ILE A 166 -9.72 -12.43 5.97
CA ILE A 166 -10.77 -13.42 5.66
C ILE A 166 -10.36 -14.77 6.24
N ILE A 167 -11.21 -15.36 7.09
CA ILE A 167 -10.94 -16.66 7.71
C ILE A 167 -11.75 -17.72 7.00
N SER A 168 -11.14 -18.39 6.03
CA SER A 168 -11.78 -19.43 5.22
C SER A 168 -11.22 -20.80 5.55
N GLY A 169 -12.07 -21.69 6.06
CA GLY A 169 -11.67 -23.07 6.41
C GLY A 169 -10.59 -23.16 7.50
N GLY A 170 -10.44 -22.12 8.32
CA GLY A 170 -9.40 -22.02 9.34
C GLY A 170 -8.07 -21.43 8.85
N GLU A 171 -7.98 -21.08 7.57
CA GLU A 171 -6.82 -20.40 6.98
C GLU A 171 -7.08 -18.88 6.88
N ASN A 172 -6.04 -18.11 7.16
CA ASN A 172 -6.06 -16.66 6.97
C ASN A 172 -5.77 -16.32 5.50
N VAL A 173 -6.72 -15.70 4.83
CA VAL A 173 -6.57 -15.27 3.45
C VAL A 173 -6.48 -13.74 3.41
N SER A 174 -5.39 -13.22 2.85
CA SER A 174 -5.22 -11.80 2.62
C SER A 174 -6.05 -11.35 1.43
N SER A 175 -6.97 -10.39 1.65
CA SER A 175 -7.73 -9.77 0.56
C SER A 175 -6.79 -9.06 -0.42
N ILE A 176 -5.76 -8.39 0.08
CA ILE A 176 -4.76 -7.66 -0.70
C ILE A 176 -3.99 -8.57 -1.67
N GLU A 177 -3.56 -9.76 -1.22
CA GLU A 177 -2.85 -10.73 -2.08
C GLU A 177 -3.75 -11.24 -3.20
N VAL A 178 -5.01 -11.51 -2.88
CA VAL A 178 -6.00 -11.97 -3.89
C VAL A 178 -6.33 -10.85 -4.86
N GLU A 179 -6.47 -9.61 -4.37
CA GLU A 179 -6.69 -8.43 -5.20
C GLU A 179 -5.52 -8.19 -6.16
N ASP A 180 -4.27 -8.24 -5.70
CA ASP A 180 -3.08 -8.07 -6.56
C ASP A 180 -3.02 -9.14 -7.65
N ALA A 181 -3.29 -10.39 -7.28
CA ALA A 181 -3.34 -11.49 -8.24
C ALA A 181 -4.42 -11.29 -9.32
N LEU A 182 -5.64 -10.90 -8.93
CA LEU A 182 -6.74 -10.64 -9.87
C LEU A 182 -6.47 -9.40 -10.74
N PHE A 183 -5.94 -8.33 -10.15
CA PHE A 183 -5.63 -7.08 -10.83
C PHE A 183 -4.49 -7.22 -11.85
N SER A 184 -3.66 -8.26 -11.74
CA SER A 184 -2.61 -8.57 -12.72
C SER A 184 -3.16 -8.96 -14.09
N HIS A 185 -4.44 -9.40 -14.16
CA HIS A 185 -5.06 -9.80 -15.42
C HIS A 185 -5.32 -8.58 -16.32
N PRO A 186 -4.98 -8.63 -17.62
CA PRO A 186 -5.07 -7.47 -18.53
C PRO A 186 -6.49 -6.91 -18.71
N ASP A 187 -7.51 -7.74 -18.54
CA ASP A 187 -8.92 -7.33 -18.71
C ASP A 187 -9.55 -6.83 -17.41
N VAL A 188 -8.79 -6.74 -16.30
CA VAL A 188 -9.29 -6.27 -15.00
C VAL A 188 -8.90 -4.82 -14.80
N THR A 189 -9.89 -3.96 -14.54
CA THR A 189 -9.70 -2.53 -14.28
C THR A 189 -9.88 -2.16 -12.82
N GLU A 190 -10.76 -2.86 -12.11
CA GLU A 190 -10.97 -2.69 -10.68
C GLU A 190 -11.23 -4.06 -10.03
N VAL A 191 -10.80 -4.21 -8.80
CA VAL A 191 -11.04 -5.41 -7.99
C VAL A 191 -11.27 -5.03 -6.54
N ALA A 192 -12.14 -5.76 -5.87
CA ALA A 192 -12.28 -5.77 -4.42
C ALA A 192 -12.51 -7.21 -3.95
N VAL A 193 -11.86 -7.59 -2.87
CA VAL A 193 -12.01 -8.92 -2.27
C VAL A 193 -12.54 -8.78 -0.84
N ILE A 194 -13.59 -9.54 -0.54
CA ILE A 194 -14.24 -9.54 0.77
C ILE A 194 -14.51 -10.96 1.25
N GLY A 195 -14.58 -11.14 2.57
CA GLY A 195 -15.13 -12.33 3.20
C GLY A 195 -16.66 -12.26 3.23
N ILE A 196 -17.34 -13.34 2.85
CA ILE A 196 -18.77 -13.48 3.05
C ILE A 196 -19.05 -14.66 3.99
N PRO A 197 -19.97 -14.55 4.95
CA PRO A 197 -20.27 -15.63 5.88
C PRO A 197 -20.69 -16.93 5.17
N ASP A 198 -20.15 -18.07 5.62
CA ASP A 198 -20.47 -19.42 5.13
C ASP A 198 -20.52 -20.43 6.27
N ASP A 199 -21.58 -21.24 6.33
CA ASP A 199 -21.81 -22.21 7.41
C ASP A 199 -20.75 -23.32 7.50
N LYS A 200 -20.09 -23.64 6.40
CA LYS A 200 -19.08 -24.71 6.33
C LYS A 200 -17.66 -24.20 6.53
N TRP A 201 -17.35 -23.05 5.95
CA TRP A 201 -15.99 -22.53 5.87
C TRP A 201 -15.74 -21.36 6.83
N GLY A 202 -16.77 -20.87 7.54
CA GLY A 202 -16.76 -19.64 8.32
C GLY A 202 -16.93 -18.45 7.40
N GLU A 203 -16.01 -18.24 6.48
CA GLU A 203 -16.12 -17.25 5.40
C GLU A 203 -15.71 -17.86 4.06
N LEU A 204 -16.29 -17.35 2.98
CA LEU A 204 -15.85 -17.55 1.60
C LEU A 204 -15.18 -16.29 1.08
N VAL A 205 -14.12 -16.47 0.32
CA VAL A 205 -13.45 -15.38 -0.38
C VAL A 205 -14.26 -15.01 -1.62
N LEU A 206 -14.77 -13.78 -1.67
CA LEU A 206 -15.51 -13.23 -2.82
C LEU A 206 -14.72 -12.12 -3.49
N GLY A 207 -14.35 -12.34 -4.76
CA GLY A 207 -13.74 -11.31 -5.61
C GLY A 207 -14.80 -10.61 -6.46
N LEU A 208 -14.89 -9.29 -6.34
CA LEU A 208 -15.68 -8.41 -7.19
C LEU A 208 -14.74 -7.79 -8.23
N VAL A 209 -15.05 -7.97 -9.52
CA VAL A 209 -14.15 -7.58 -10.62
C VAL A 209 -14.89 -6.70 -11.62
N VAL A 210 -14.30 -5.56 -11.96
CA VAL A 210 -14.71 -4.75 -13.11
C VAL A 210 -13.80 -5.07 -14.29
N LYS A 211 -14.41 -5.43 -15.40
CA LYS A 211 -13.70 -5.73 -16.65
C LYS A 211 -13.58 -4.49 -17.52
N THR A 212 -12.51 -4.45 -18.32
CA THR A 212 -12.42 -3.53 -19.45
C THR A 212 -13.63 -3.76 -20.37
N SER A 213 -14.35 -2.69 -20.74
CA SER A 213 -15.40 -2.78 -21.76
C SER A 213 -14.77 -3.04 -23.11
N ASP A 214 -15.28 -4.04 -23.84
CA ASP A 214 -14.94 -4.29 -25.23
C ASP A 214 -15.17 -3.05 -26.10
#